data_0484277fa92b45baf4e835e0081056ec
#
_entry.id   0484277fa92b45baf4e835e0081056ec
#
_cell.length_a   1.000
_cell.length_b   1.000
_cell.length_c   1.000
_cell.angle_alpha   90.00
_cell.angle_beta   90.00
_cell.angle_gamma   90.00
#
_symmetry.space_group_name_H-M   'P 1'
#
loop_
_entity.id
_entity.type
_entity.pdbx_description
1 polymer ?
#
loop_
_entity_poly.entity_id
_entity_poly.type
_entity_poly.pdbx_seq_one_letter_code
_entity_poly.pdbx_strand_id
1 'polypeptide(L)'
;MIGEKTPESDAFWKLVCEEHSITASDYHCLTFGEPKYQDYSDHITDLAIKGIKRATAHLAIDFELNNVIRRKKGDYWMILWEDLSPAVVVELVNVEECKFEDVSAEFAAREGEGDGSLEFWKNTHEDYFKLQLTDWGQEWSSQLKVVLESFDVVMANPARPV
;
A
#
# COMPACT_ATOMS: atom_id res chain seq x y z
N MET A 1 2.73 6.96 -4.44
CA MET A 1 3.65 6.90 -5.62
C MET A 1 3.44 5.61 -6.36
N ILE A 2 3.48 5.63 -7.65
CA ILE A 2 3.38 4.41 -8.48
C ILE A 2 4.79 4.09 -8.95
N GLY A 3 5.28 2.90 -8.63
CA GLY A 3 6.53 2.41 -9.18
C GLY A 3 6.35 1.94 -10.63
N GLU A 4 7.39 2.01 -11.41
CA GLU A 4 7.42 1.43 -12.75
C GLU A 4 7.91 -0.02 -12.67
N LYS A 5 7.40 -0.87 -13.58
CA LYS A 5 7.93 -2.21 -13.74
C LYS A 5 9.32 -2.16 -14.33
N THR A 6 10.20 -2.96 -13.78
CA THR A 6 11.59 -3.08 -14.21
C THR A 6 11.91 -4.54 -14.56
N PRO A 7 13.01 -4.82 -15.30
CA PRO A 7 13.44 -6.20 -15.51
C PRO A 7 13.64 -7.00 -14.22
N GLU A 8 14.04 -6.33 -13.13
CA GLU A 8 14.20 -6.95 -11.81
C GLU A 8 12.84 -7.31 -11.19
N SER A 9 11.86 -6.38 -11.24
CA SER A 9 10.52 -6.66 -10.75
C SER A 9 9.82 -7.75 -11.57
N ASP A 10 10.02 -7.77 -12.90
CA ASP A 10 9.48 -8.83 -13.77
C ASP A 10 10.12 -10.20 -13.46
N ALA A 11 11.41 -10.23 -13.20
CA ALA A 11 12.11 -11.47 -12.82
C ALA A 11 11.59 -12.01 -11.48
N PHE A 12 11.40 -11.14 -10.49
CA PHE A 12 10.85 -11.54 -9.20
C PHE A 12 9.38 -11.97 -9.34
N TRP A 13 8.56 -11.27 -10.11
CA TRP A 13 7.18 -11.68 -10.38
C TRP A 13 7.11 -13.08 -10.99
N LYS A 14 7.96 -13.37 -11.97
CA LYS A 14 8.05 -14.69 -12.59
C LYS A 14 8.37 -15.78 -11.55
N LEU A 15 9.34 -15.54 -10.68
CA LEU A 15 9.67 -16.46 -9.59
C LEU A 15 8.47 -16.71 -8.68
N VAL A 16 7.76 -15.65 -8.27
CA VAL A 16 6.56 -15.75 -7.43
C VAL A 16 5.47 -16.59 -8.11
N CYS A 17 5.22 -16.35 -9.40
CA CYS A 17 4.25 -17.13 -10.16
C CYS A 17 4.60 -18.62 -10.22
N GLU A 18 5.88 -18.96 -10.43
CA GLU A 18 6.36 -20.35 -10.48
C GLU A 18 6.23 -21.04 -9.11
N GLU A 19 6.66 -20.39 -8.02
CA GLU A 19 6.65 -20.97 -6.68
C GLU A 19 5.23 -21.15 -6.10
N HIS A 20 4.32 -20.22 -6.41
CA HIS A 20 2.95 -20.21 -5.87
C HIS A 20 1.88 -20.65 -6.87
N SER A 21 2.25 -21.12 -8.06
CA SER A 21 1.32 -21.55 -9.12
C SER A 21 0.30 -20.47 -9.49
N ILE A 22 0.73 -19.20 -9.52
CA ILE A 22 -0.11 -18.06 -9.85
C ILE A 22 -0.28 -17.99 -11.37
N THR A 23 -1.52 -17.85 -11.83
CA THR A 23 -1.85 -17.74 -13.26
C THR A 23 -2.15 -16.31 -13.71
N ALA A 24 -2.12 -15.34 -12.79
CA ALA A 24 -2.30 -13.94 -13.15
C ALA A 24 -1.16 -13.47 -14.06
N SER A 25 -1.54 -12.75 -15.11
CA SER A 25 -0.59 -12.26 -16.12
C SER A 25 0.06 -10.93 -15.75
N ASP A 26 -0.42 -10.28 -14.68
CA ASP A 26 -0.04 -8.91 -14.37
C ASP A 26 0.00 -8.62 -12.87
N TYR A 27 0.71 -7.57 -12.49
CA TYR A 27 0.86 -7.07 -11.12
C TYR A 27 1.03 -5.55 -11.13
N HIS A 28 0.77 -4.89 -10.01
CA HIS A 28 1.02 -3.46 -9.81
C HIS A 28 2.33 -3.25 -9.03
N CYS A 29 3.07 -2.19 -9.33
CA CYS A 29 4.27 -1.80 -8.59
C CYS A 29 4.00 -0.51 -7.81
N LEU A 30 4.23 -0.53 -6.51
CA LEU A 30 4.03 0.64 -5.63
C LEU A 30 5.02 0.62 -4.47
N THR A 31 5.37 1.81 -3.98
CA THR A 31 5.96 2.00 -2.64
C THR A 31 4.87 2.26 -1.62
N PHE A 32 5.09 1.98 -0.34
CA PHE A 32 4.25 2.49 0.72
C PHE A 32 4.53 3.97 0.96
N GLY A 33 3.51 4.80 0.72
CA GLY A 33 3.65 6.24 0.80
C GLY A 33 4.55 6.85 -0.28
N GLU A 34 4.75 8.13 -0.19
CA GLU A 34 5.67 8.87 -1.07
C GLU A 34 6.83 9.44 -0.25
N PRO A 35 8.09 9.23 -0.65
CA PRO A 35 9.24 9.81 0.05
C PRO A 35 9.17 11.33 0.22
N LYS A 36 8.43 12.00 -0.65
CA LYS A 36 8.14 13.44 -0.55
C LYS A 36 7.40 13.83 0.74
N TYR A 37 6.56 12.94 1.27
CA TYR A 37 5.71 13.22 2.42
C TYR A 37 6.15 12.48 3.68
N GLN A 38 6.95 11.45 3.54
CA GLN A 38 7.44 10.64 4.66
C GLN A 38 8.80 10.00 4.34
N ASP A 39 9.62 9.77 5.35
CA ASP A 39 10.96 9.20 5.27
C ASP A 39 11.08 7.79 5.89
N TYR A 40 9.95 7.10 6.09
CA TYR A 40 9.90 5.79 6.74
C TYR A 40 9.23 4.69 5.90
N SER A 41 9.16 4.87 4.57
CA SER A 41 8.55 3.89 3.66
C SER A 41 9.19 2.51 3.75
N ASP A 42 10.52 2.44 3.86
CA ASP A 42 11.24 1.17 4.02
C ASP A 42 10.88 0.47 5.34
N HIS A 43 10.67 1.22 6.42
CA HIS A 43 10.19 0.64 7.68
C HIS A 43 8.79 0.02 7.53
N ILE A 44 7.88 0.71 6.84
CA ILE A 44 6.53 0.19 6.57
C ILE A 44 6.59 -1.06 5.69
N THR A 45 7.48 -1.07 4.69
CA THR A 45 7.73 -2.22 3.82
C THR A 45 8.23 -3.42 4.63
N ASP A 46 9.13 -3.21 5.59
CA ASP A 46 9.62 -4.24 6.51
C ASP A 46 8.48 -4.83 7.36
N LEU A 47 7.53 -4.00 7.84
CA LEU A 47 6.34 -4.49 8.55
C LEU A 47 5.47 -5.40 7.67
N ALA A 48 5.34 -5.09 6.38
CA ALA A 48 4.61 -5.95 5.45
C ALA A 48 5.33 -7.29 5.23
N ILE A 49 6.65 -7.27 5.03
CA ILE A 49 7.47 -8.50 4.90
C ILE A 49 7.31 -9.39 6.12
N LYS A 50 7.31 -8.82 7.33
CA LYS A 50 7.11 -9.53 8.59
C LYS A 50 5.65 -9.98 8.82
N GLY A 51 4.74 -9.63 7.92
CA GLY A 51 3.34 -9.96 8.02
C GLY A 51 2.59 -9.20 9.13
N ILE A 52 3.16 -8.13 9.65
CA ILE A 52 2.55 -7.23 10.64
C ILE A 52 1.58 -6.29 9.92
N LYS A 53 2.05 -5.59 8.86
CA LYS A 53 1.19 -4.78 8.02
C LYS A 53 0.45 -5.65 7.01
N ARG A 54 -0.87 -5.59 7.04
CA ARG A 54 -1.80 -6.37 6.20
C ARG A 54 -2.88 -5.53 5.55
N ALA A 55 -2.76 -4.21 5.63
CA ALA A 55 -3.68 -3.29 4.99
C ALA A 55 -2.98 -1.97 4.67
N THR A 56 -3.61 -1.16 3.82
CA THR A 56 -3.18 0.20 3.48
C THR A 56 -4.40 1.03 3.07
N ALA A 57 -4.31 2.34 3.23
CA ALA A 57 -5.36 3.28 2.88
C ALA A 57 -4.87 4.35 1.90
N HIS A 58 -5.75 4.77 1.00
CA HIS A 58 -5.52 5.84 0.03
C HIS A 58 -6.68 6.81 0.02
N LEU A 59 -6.43 8.08 -0.26
CA LEU A 59 -7.52 9.01 -0.58
C LEU A 59 -8.21 8.56 -1.88
N ALA A 60 -9.53 8.44 -1.87
CA ALA A 60 -10.29 8.03 -3.06
C ALA A 60 -10.10 9.01 -4.23
N ILE A 61 -9.95 10.30 -3.93
CA ILE A 61 -9.70 11.34 -4.92
C ILE A 61 -8.35 11.20 -5.64
N ASP A 62 -7.35 10.54 -5.04
CA ASP A 62 -6.05 10.29 -5.67
C ASP A 62 -6.19 9.51 -6.98
N PHE A 63 -7.05 8.50 -6.98
CA PHE A 63 -7.31 7.68 -8.17
C PHE A 63 -7.85 8.48 -9.35
N GLU A 64 -8.62 9.53 -9.08
CA GLU A 64 -9.20 10.39 -10.11
C GLU A 64 -8.21 11.48 -10.57
N LEU A 65 -7.56 12.17 -9.61
CA LEU A 65 -6.67 13.28 -9.91
C LEU A 65 -5.37 12.84 -10.59
N ASN A 66 -4.83 11.71 -10.17
CA ASN A 66 -3.52 11.22 -10.63
C ASN A 66 -3.62 10.04 -11.61
N ASN A 67 -4.84 9.72 -12.09
CA ASN A 67 -5.10 8.60 -13.01
C ASN A 67 -4.55 7.26 -12.49
N VAL A 68 -4.58 7.04 -11.19
CA VAL A 68 -4.14 5.80 -10.58
C VAL A 68 -5.17 4.71 -10.86
N ILE A 69 -4.73 3.56 -11.30
CA ILE A 69 -5.63 2.42 -11.54
C ILE A 69 -6.12 1.88 -10.19
N ARG A 70 -7.45 1.80 -10.02
CA ARG A 70 -8.05 1.15 -8.85
C ARG A 70 -7.79 -0.34 -8.90
N ARG A 71 -7.25 -0.86 -7.82
CA ARG A 71 -7.05 -2.29 -7.62
C ARG A 71 -8.33 -2.93 -7.09
N LYS A 72 -8.43 -4.23 -7.24
CA LYS A 72 -9.56 -5.03 -6.76
C LYS A 72 -9.07 -6.31 -6.09
N LYS A 73 -9.94 -6.98 -5.36
CA LYS A 73 -9.66 -8.30 -4.80
C LYS A 73 -9.13 -9.26 -5.87
N GLY A 74 -8.06 -9.97 -5.56
CA GLY A 74 -7.35 -10.88 -6.43
C GLY A 74 -6.27 -10.24 -7.30
N ASP A 75 -6.11 -8.90 -7.24
CA ASP A 75 -4.98 -8.23 -7.87
C ASP A 75 -3.72 -8.44 -7.03
N TYR A 76 -2.57 -8.49 -7.70
CA TYR A 76 -1.27 -8.60 -7.07
C TYR A 76 -0.56 -7.26 -7.06
N TRP A 77 0.08 -6.99 -5.95
CA TRP A 77 0.86 -5.78 -5.75
C TRP A 77 2.29 -6.17 -5.35
N MET A 78 3.26 -5.72 -6.13
CA MET A 78 4.66 -5.75 -5.77
C MET A 78 5.00 -4.46 -5.05
N ILE A 79 5.23 -4.57 -3.75
CA ILE A 79 5.70 -3.47 -2.94
C ILE A 79 7.20 -3.31 -3.19
N LEU A 80 7.62 -2.08 -3.41
CA LEU A 80 8.99 -1.71 -3.66
C LEU A 80 9.59 -1.04 -2.41
N TRP A 81 10.89 -1.20 -2.23
CA TRP A 81 11.67 -0.35 -1.34
C TRP A 81 11.75 1.09 -1.90
N GLU A 82 12.25 2.04 -1.11
CA GLU A 82 12.45 3.43 -1.55
C GLU A 82 13.41 3.56 -2.75
N ASP A 83 14.37 2.64 -2.86
CA ASP A 83 15.28 2.57 -4.02
C ASP A 83 14.64 1.93 -5.27
N LEU A 84 13.34 1.66 -5.21
CA LEU A 84 12.51 1.03 -6.24
C LEU A 84 12.87 -0.44 -6.54
N SER A 85 13.72 -1.07 -5.76
CA SER A 85 13.95 -2.51 -5.87
C SER A 85 12.77 -3.32 -5.30
N PRO A 86 12.49 -4.52 -5.84
CA PRO A 86 11.38 -5.36 -5.37
C PRO A 86 11.58 -5.85 -3.94
N ALA A 87 10.57 -5.68 -3.08
CA ALA A 87 10.59 -6.08 -1.68
C ALA A 87 9.72 -7.31 -1.40
N VAL A 88 8.44 -7.23 -1.73
CA VAL A 88 7.46 -8.27 -1.40
C VAL A 88 6.28 -8.24 -2.36
N VAL A 89 5.74 -9.40 -2.70
CA VAL A 89 4.47 -9.52 -3.42
C VAL A 89 3.36 -9.84 -2.45
N VAL A 90 2.26 -9.10 -2.58
CA VAL A 90 1.03 -9.30 -1.81
C VAL A 90 -0.16 -9.51 -2.76
N GLU A 91 -1.18 -10.22 -2.28
CA GLU A 91 -2.47 -10.37 -2.96
C GLU A 91 -3.55 -9.58 -2.22
N LEU A 92 -4.32 -8.78 -2.93
CA LEU A 92 -5.44 -8.05 -2.35
C LEU A 92 -6.60 -8.99 -2.04
N VAL A 93 -6.95 -9.09 -0.76
CA VAL A 93 -8.03 -9.97 -0.29
C VAL A 93 -9.34 -9.23 -0.05
N ASN A 94 -9.28 -7.92 0.19
CA ASN A 94 -10.45 -7.06 0.31
C ASN A 94 -10.13 -5.63 -0.14
N VAL A 95 -11.08 -4.98 -0.79
CA VAL A 95 -11.03 -3.56 -1.16
C VAL A 95 -12.40 -2.95 -0.87
N GLU A 96 -12.43 -1.92 -0.06
CA GLU A 96 -13.65 -1.21 0.31
C GLU A 96 -13.44 0.29 0.33
N GLU A 97 -14.53 1.05 0.34
CA GLU A 97 -14.49 2.51 0.38
C GLU A 97 -15.43 3.01 1.48
N CYS A 98 -14.94 3.88 2.34
CA CYS A 98 -15.72 4.54 3.36
C CYS A 98 -15.26 5.99 3.55
N LYS A 99 -15.94 6.75 4.43
CA LYS A 99 -15.41 8.03 4.86
C LYS A 99 -14.24 7.82 5.82
N PHE A 100 -13.30 8.75 5.84
CA PHE A 100 -12.16 8.70 6.77
C PHE A 100 -12.61 8.56 8.23
N GLU A 101 -13.65 9.29 8.66
CA GLU A 101 -14.16 9.21 10.03
C GLU A 101 -14.74 7.85 10.40
N ASP A 102 -15.22 7.08 9.40
CA ASP A 102 -15.88 5.79 9.58
C ASP A 102 -14.90 4.60 9.56
N VAL A 103 -13.59 4.85 9.38
CA VAL A 103 -12.58 3.78 9.42
C VAL A 103 -12.60 3.09 10.78
N SER A 104 -12.64 1.76 10.75
CA SER A 104 -12.76 0.94 11.96
C SER A 104 -11.43 0.73 12.69
N ALA A 105 -11.51 0.46 13.99
CA ALA A 105 -10.34 0.08 14.78
C ALA A 105 -9.73 -1.26 14.32
N GLU A 106 -10.56 -2.15 13.76
CA GLU A 106 -10.09 -3.43 13.20
C GLU A 106 -9.20 -3.19 11.97
N PHE A 107 -9.62 -2.27 11.08
CA PHE A 107 -8.80 -1.91 9.93
C PHE A 107 -7.49 -1.24 10.36
N ALA A 108 -7.54 -0.28 11.29
CA ALA A 108 -6.36 0.38 11.82
C ALA A 108 -5.35 -0.62 12.40
N ALA A 109 -5.82 -1.57 13.22
CA ALA A 109 -4.98 -2.64 13.75
C ALA A 109 -4.39 -3.54 12.66
N ARG A 110 -5.10 -3.74 11.54
CA ARG A 110 -4.62 -4.53 10.40
C ARG A 110 -3.53 -3.82 9.59
N GLU A 111 -3.48 -2.50 9.62
CA GLU A 111 -2.34 -1.74 9.05
C GLU A 111 -1.05 -1.98 9.82
N GLY A 112 -1.12 -2.32 11.11
CA GLY A 112 0.00 -2.80 11.90
C GLY A 112 1.08 -1.75 12.18
N GLU A 113 0.80 -0.46 11.98
CA GLU A 113 1.72 0.64 12.22
C GLU A 113 1.55 1.21 13.64
N GLY A 114 2.63 1.78 14.17
CA GLY A 114 2.64 2.40 15.49
C GLY A 114 2.22 1.43 16.60
N ASP A 115 1.22 1.83 17.39
CA ASP A 115 0.65 1.01 18.47
C ASP A 115 -0.58 0.20 18.02
N GLY A 116 -0.95 0.27 16.73
CA GLY A 116 -2.11 -0.39 16.14
C GLY A 116 -3.46 0.22 16.54
N SER A 117 -3.48 1.35 17.24
CA SER A 117 -4.71 2.00 17.67
C SER A 117 -5.36 2.81 16.53
N LEU A 118 -6.69 2.96 16.58
CA LEU A 118 -7.41 3.83 15.66
C LEU A 118 -7.02 5.31 15.82
N GLU A 119 -6.65 5.72 17.03
CA GLU A 119 -6.20 7.08 17.31
C GLU A 119 -4.87 7.37 16.60
N PHE A 120 -3.88 6.47 16.75
CA PHE A 120 -2.61 6.57 16.04
C PHE A 120 -2.85 6.60 14.52
N TRP A 121 -3.66 5.67 14.01
CA TRP A 121 -3.98 5.58 12.59
C TRP A 121 -4.57 6.89 12.06
N LYS A 122 -5.60 7.42 12.75
CA LYS A 122 -6.26 8.67 12.33
C LYS A 122 -5.30 9.85 12.32
N ASN A 123 -4.50 10.01 13.34
CA ASN A 123 -3.56 11.13 13.43
C ASN A 123 -2.50 11.05 12.31
N THR A 124 -1.89 9.90 12.11
CA THR A 124 -0.84 9.70 11.10
C THR A 124 -1.39 9.88 9.69
N HIS A 125 -2.55 9.28 9.39
CA HIS A 125 -3.15 9.39 8.05
C HIS A 125 -3.72 10.78 7.78
N GLU A 126 -4.29 11.45 8.78
CA GLU A 126 -4.75 12.83 8.63
C GLU A 126 -3.60 13.76 8.25
N ASP A 127 -2.46 13.67 8.95
CA ASP A 127 -1.28 14.48 8.65
C ASP A 127 -0.74 14.18 7.25
N TYR A 128 -0.60 12.91 6.89
CA TYR A 128 -0.15 12.49 5.56
C TYR A 128 -1.09 12.95 4.45
N PHE A 129 -2.40 12.74 4.60
CA PHE A 129 -3.40 13.13 3.60
C PHE A 129 -3.52 14.65 3.44
N LYS A 130 -3.35 15.42 4.51
CA LYS A 130 -3.29 16.90 4.42
C LYS A 130 -2.13 17.38 3.55
N LEU A 131 -0.96 16.73 3.64
CA LEU A 131 0.18 17.07 2.79
C LEU A 131 -0.13 16.78 1.31
N GLN A 132 -0.68 15.60 1.01
CA GLN A 132 -1.09 15.24 -0.36
C GLN A 132 -2.13 16.22 -0.91
N LEU A 133 -3.20 16.48 -0.15
CA LEU A 133 -4.28 17.39 -0.55
C LEU A 133 -3.78 18.81 -0.81
N THR A 134 -2.86 19.30 0.01
CA THR A 134 -2.24 20.62 -0.18
C THR A 134 -1.56 20.72 -1.55
N ASP A 135 -0.80 19.69 -1.92
CA ASP A 135 -0.14 19.65 -3.23
C ASP A 135 -1.12 19.56 -4.41
N TRP A 136 -2.27 18.95 -4.17
CA TRP A 136 -3.33 18.82 -5.19
C TRP A 136 -4.31 20.00 -5.20
N GLY A 137 -4.10 21.02 -4.36
CA GLY A 137 -5.00 22.16 -4.24
C GLY A 137 -6.39 21.80 -3.69
N GLN A 138 -6.46 20.78 -2.86
CA GLN A 138 -7.68 20.29 -2.21
C GLN A 138 -7.68 20.60 -0.71
N GLU A 139 -8.85 20.61 -0.11
CA GLU A 139 -9.01 20.83 1.32
C GLU A 139 -9.29 19.54 2.08
N TRP A 140 -8.74 19.43 3.29
CA TRP A 140 -8.99 18.31 4.19
C TRP A 140 -10.41 18.35 4.78
N SER A 141 -11.00 17.17 4.87
CA SER A 141 -12.21 16.93 5.64
C SER A 141 -12.26 15.46 6.08
N SER A 142 -12.72 15.18 7.29
CA SER A 142 -12.97 13.80 7.76
C SER A 142 -14.06 13.06 6.96
N GLN A 143 -14.84 13.80 6.16
CA GLN A 143 -15.86 13.25 5.25
C GLN A 143 -15.28 12.77 3.92
N LEU A 144 -14.00 13.04 3.63
CA LEU A 144 -13.35 12.53 2.44
C LEU A 144 -13.35 11.00 2.44
N LYS A 145 -13.56 10.45 1.26
CA LYS A 145 -13.55 9.01 1.08
C LYS A 145 -12.12 8.48 1.02
N VAL A 146 -11.92 7.35 1.64
CA VAL A 146 -10.69 6.57 1.59
C VAL A 146 -10.98 5.18 1.02
N VAL A 147 -10.05 4.68 0.24
CA VAL A 147 -10.04 3.31 -0.26
C VAL A 147 -9.17 2.49 0.68
N LEU A 148 -9.75 1.47 1.27
CA LEU A 148 -9.14 0.58 2.23
C LEU A 148 -8.82 -0.75 1.55
N GLU A 149 -7.54 -1.08 1.46
CA GLU A 149 -7.06 -2.29 0.81
C GLU A 149 -6.45 -3.22 1.86
N SER A 150 -7.01 -4.43 1.99
CA SER A 150 -6.43 -5.48 2.81
C SER A 150 -5.73 -6.51 1.92
N PHE A 151 -4.59 -7.02 2.37
CA PHE A 151 -3.79 -7.94 1.60
C PHE A 151 -3.20 -9.07 2.45
N ASP A 152 -2.82 -10.14 1.78
CA ASP A 152 -2.00 -11.21 2.32
C ASP A 152 -0.64 -11.23 1.62
N VAL A 153 0.42 -11.52 2.39
CA VAL A 153 1.77 -11.65 1.86
C VAL A 153 1.87 -12.98 1.10
N VAL A 154 2.33 -12.91 -0.15
CA VAL A 154 2.59 -14.07 -0.98
C VAL A 154 4.04 -14.50 -0.83
N MET A 155 4.98 -13.61 -1.12
CA MET A 155 6.40 -13.92 -1.06
C MET A 155 7.25 -12.67 -0.88
N ALA A 156 8.17 -12.70 0.08
CA ALA A 156 9.23 -11.69 0.18
C ALA A 156 10.37 -12.01 -0.79
N ASN A 157 11.05 -10.97 -1.29
CA ASN A 157 12.15 -11.15 -2.24
C ASN A 157 13.36 -11.80 -1.55
N PRO A 158 13.74 -13.04 -1.92
CA PRO A 158 14.87 -13.74 -1.28
C PRO A 158 16.23 -13.12 -1.60
N ALA A 159 16.32 -12.30 -2.66
CA ALA A 159 17.57 -11.66 -3.04
C ALA A 159 17.95 -10.48 -2.12
N ARG A 160 16.97 -9.96 -1.35
CA ARG A 160 17.21 -8.89 -0.36
C ARG A 160 16.51 -9.27 0.96
N PRO A 161 17.09 -10.21 1.72
CA PRO A 161 16.55 -10.56 3.03
C PRO A 161 16.64 -9.35 3.98
N VAL A 162 15.66 -9.23 4.86
CA VAL A 162 15.56 -8.18 5.90
C VAL A 162 16.49 -8.53 7.07
#